data_17129650a3187546dae471710487cee0
#
_entry.id   17129650a3187546dae471710487cee0
#
_cell.length_a   1.000
_cell.length_b   1.000
_cell.length_c   1.000
_cell.angle_alpha   90.00
_cell.angle_beta   90.00
_cell.angle_gamma   90.00
#
_symmetry.space_group_name_H-M   'P 1'
#
loop_
_entity.id
_entity.type
_entity.pdbx_description
1 polymer ?
#
loop_
_entity_poly.entity_id
_entity_poly.type
_entity_poly.pdbx_seq_one_letter_code
_entity_poly.pdbx_strand_id
1 'polypeptide(L)'
;MKMLALLLLAAMMLAAFTACGSNEAPSTSSVPPAETTEKPAADNAEAEPVTINFWHHYSAQSAENETLMNVLIPRFEEENPGIKVNAVSHEWADLHDKILISAQSNTLPDVARLDIAWVPEFQKMGILTALDEEMADFDSVTADLLESAMSTGFVAGHYYAMALNTNTKILFYNEKALEEAGVAVPATMDEFVKAVAAVSGKNGAGQTVWGLNEPALAGWNVLPYIWSNGGEITNEDNTKASGYINSEKTIAAVQMLADMAKSGELSGYNSGDIPMTDGFGTGRYIFLLEGPWKTAELAGAYPDMVYGNCQLPAGEAGSISVLGGEDIAMFNGANKDAAWKFMQFMTSPFAEEEMAKCGQIPVNKTALESETVKNASFAPFLEAITTAKARPAVASWSEIDNELTIAMTKILVEGAPVKETLDALAVTIDGLLA
;
A
#
# COMPACT_ATOMS: atom_id res chain seq x y z
N MET A 1 -5.17 46.58 20.40
CA MET A 1 -6.32 47.01 21.20
C MET A 1 -7.10 45.74 21.57
N LYS A 2 -6.99 45.42 22.87
CA LYS A 2 -8.02 44.96 23.84
C LYS A 2 -8.87 43.76 23.37
N MET A 3 -8.58 42.52 23.87
CA MET A 3 -9.15 41.96 25.15
C MET A 3 -10.69 41.87 25.13
N LEU A 4 -11.22 40.61 25.18
CA LEU A 4 -12.08 40.20 26.28
C LEU A 4 -12.23 38.69 26.35
N ALA A 5 -11.81 38.12 27.46
CA ALA A 5 -12.12 36.78 27.96
C ALA A 5 -13.40 36.86 28.81
N LEU A 6 -14.12 35.74 28.97
CA LEU A 6 -14.96 35.35 30.12
C LEU A 6 -15.42 33.91 29.89
N LEU A 7 -15.00 32.91 30.59
CA LEU A 7 -15.28 32.34 31.92
C LEU A 7 -16.78 32.19 32.25
N LEU A 8 -17.19 30.93 32.47
CA LEU A 8 -18.23 30.43 33.41
C LEU A 8 -18.08 28.91 33.45
N LEU A 9 -17.49 28.32 34.39
CA LEU A 9 -17.66 27.92 35.80
C LEU A 9 -18.95 27.14 36.09
N ALA A 10 -18.73 25.87 36.36
CA ALA A 10 -19.22 24.92 37.36
C ALA A 10 -20.65 25.03 37.94
N ALA A 11 -21.29 23.88 38.04
CA ALA A 11 -22.06 23.50 39.24
C ALA A 11 -22.16 21.96 39.35
N MET A 12 -21.49 21.42 40.36
CA MET A 12 -21.77 20.13 41.01
C MET A 12 -23.13 20.19 41.71
N MET A 13 -23.88 19.09 41.75
CA MET A 13 -24.67 18.75 42.90
C MET A 13 -24.71 17.23 43.14
N LEU A 14 -24.14 16.91 44.28
CA LEU A 14 -24.23 15.67 45.04
C LEU A 14 -25.61 15.57 45.70
N ALA A 15 -26.25 14.42 45.71
CA ALA A 15 -27.23 14.08 46.73
C ALA A 15 -27.21 12.58 47.00
N ALA A 16 -26.59 12.26 48.13
CA ALA A 16 -26.78 10.99 48.82
C ALA A 16 -27.94 11.15 49.80
N PHE A 17 -28.78 10.15 49.95
CA PHE A 17 -29.53 9.91 51.20
C PHE A 17 -29.68 8.41 51.46
N THR A 18 -29.25 8.05 52.63
CA THR A 18 -29.36 6.80 53.42
C THR A 18 -30.74 6.65 54.05
N ALA A 19 -31.17 5.43 54.33
CA ALA A 19 -31.56 4.88 55.62
C ALA A 19 -32.49 3.64 55.45
N CYS A 20 -32.11 2.50 55.89
CA CYS A 20 -32.34 1.78 57.14
C CYS A 20 -33.80 1.41 57.50
N GLY A 21 -33.99 0.11 57.79
CA GLY A 21 -34.89 -0.37 58.84
C GLY A 21 -35.80 -1.51 58.36
N SER A 22 -35.51 -2.67 58.67
CA SER A 22 -35.67 -3.65 59.78
C SER A 22 -36.87 -4.61 59.65
N ASN A 23 -36.55 -5.90 59.72
CA ASN A 23 -37.17 -7.04 60.42
C ASN A 23 -38.69 -7.33 60.30
N GLU A 24 -39.06 -8.51 59.88
CA GLU A 24 -39.39 -9.70 60.73
C GLU A 24 -39.95 -10.84 59.88
N ALA A 25 -39.51 -12.06 60.18
CA ALA A 25 -40.14 -13.33 59.82
C ALA A 25 -40.90 -13.82 61.10
N PRO A 26 -41.57 -14.95 61.17
CA PRO A 26 -41.84 -16.02 60.17
C PRO A 26 -43.32 -16.55 60.25
N SER A 27 -43.71 -17.46 59.34
CA SER A 27 -44.34 -18.73 59.74
C SER A 27 -44.86 -19.57 58.56
N THR A 28 -44.33 -20.74 58.49
CA THR A 28 -44.84 -22.12 58.16
C THR A 28 -46.19 -22.29 57.47
N SER A 29 -46.23 -23.04 56.35
CA SER A 29 -46.96 -24.32 56.25
C SER A 29 -46.82 -25.00 54.88
N SER A 30 -46.18 -26.20 54.87
CA SER A 30 -46.46 -27.47 54.18
C SER A 30 -47.06 -27.52 52.77
N VAL A 31 -46.34 -27.95 51.73
CA VAL A 31 -46.12 -29.25 51.01
C VAL A 31 -47.33 -29.94 50.41
N PRO A 32 -47.25 -30.78 49.34
CA PRO A 32 -46.55 -30.78 48.03
C PRO A 32 -47.47 -31.28 46.85
N PRO A 33 -47.02 -32.02 45.82
CA PRO A 33 -46.31 -31.62 44.62
C PRO A 33 -47.11 -31.83 43.32
N ALA A 34 -46.67 -31.24 42.27
CA ALA A 34 -46.95 -31.73 40.94
C ALA A 34 -45.66 -31.56 40.10
N GLU A 35 -45.06 -32.69 39.79
CA GLU A 35 -44.02 -32.77 38.75
C GLU A 35 -44.63 -32.40 37.41
N THR A 36 -44.17 -31.30 36.87
CA THR A 36 -44.17 -31.05 35.43
C THR A 36 -42.71 -30.89 35.00
N THR A 37 -42.22 -31.94 34.33
CA THR A 37 -40.97 -31.93 33.63
C THR A 37 -41.06 -30.89 32.48
N GLU A 38 -40.70 -29.66 32.76
CA GLU A 38 -40.31 -28.72 31.72
C GLU A 38 -38.89 -29.10 31.27
N LYS A 39 -38.81 -29.55 30.01
CA LYS A 39 -37.60 -29.64 29.20
C LYS A 39 -36.93 -28.28 29.21
N PRO A 40 -35.62 -28.16 29.53
CA PRO A 40 -34.95 -26.89 29.42
C PRO A 40 -35.10 -26.41 28.00
N ALA A 41 -35.71 -25.26 27.80
CA ALA A 41 -35.59 -24.48 26.57
C ALA A 41 -34.09 -24.24 26.39
N ALA A 42 -33.54 -24.71 25.30
CA ALA A 42 -32.22 -24.32 24.88
C ALA A 42 -32.25 -22.78 24.75
N ASP A 43 -31.54 -22.13 25.62
CA ASP A 43 -31.25 -20.70 25.53
C ASP A 43 -30.40 -20.53 24.28
N ASN A 44 -31.05 -20.30 23.14
CA ASN A 44 -30.41 -19.81 21.93
C ASN A 44 -30.15 -18.32 22.15
N ALA A 45 -29.28 -17.99 23.09
CA ALA A 45 -28.60 -16.72 23.03
C ALA A 45 -27.71 -16.83 21.79
N GLU A 46 -28.08 -16.16 20.70
CA GLU A 46 -27.17 -15.90 19.58
C GLU A 46 -25.89 -15.31 20.21
N ALA A 47 -24.80 -16.04 20.07
CA ALA A 47 -23.50 -15.55 20.53
C ALA A 47 -23.25 -14.18 19.88
N GLU A 48 -22.82 -13.20 20.67
CA GLU A 48 -22.46 -11.90 20.11
C GLU A 48 -21.43 -12.07 18.97
N PRO A 49 -21.58 -11.38 17.85
CA PRO A 49 -20.69 -11.54 16.71
C PRO A 49 -19.26 -11.15 17.10
N VAL A 50 -18.29 -11.94 16.65
CA VAL A 50 -16.88 -11.60 16.74
C VAL A 50 -16.59 -10.49 15.75
N THR A 51 -16.01 -9.38 16.21
CA THR A 51 -15.57 -8.30 15.31
C THR A 51 -14.06 -8.39 15.13
N ILE A 52 -13.60 -8.44 13.89
CA ILE A 52 -12.20 -8.30 13.51
C ILE A 52 -11.92 -6.90 13.01
N ASN A 53 -10.78 -6.35 13.42
CA ASN A 53 -10.29 -5.06 12.95
C ASN A 53 -9.35 -5.30 11.77
N PHE A 54 -9.68 -4.73 10.61
CA PHE A 54 -8.88 -4.81 9.40
C PHE A 54 -8.36 -3.41 9.04
N TRP A 55 -7.03 -3.21 9.06
CA TRP A 55 -6.41 -1.98 8.62
C TRP A 55 -5.85 -2.12 7.21
N HIS A 56 -6.07 -1.10 6.39
CA HIS A 56 -5.64 -1.11 5.00
C HIS A 56 -5.30 0.30 4.51
N HIS A 57 -4.61 0.37 3.37
CA HIS A 57 -4.23 1.64 2.75
C HIS A 57 -4.84 1.83 1.36
N TYR A 58 -6.00 1.24 1.08
CA TYR A 58 -6.83 1.73 -0.03
C TYR A 58 -7.27 3.14 0.32
N SER A 59 -7.02 4.11 -0.59
CA SER A 59 -7.43 5.49 -0.34
C SER A 59 -8.93 5.57 -0.10
N ALA A 60 -9.36 6.34 0.90
CA ALA A 60 -10.74 6.34 1.37
C ALA A 60 -11.80 6.66 0.29
N GLN A 61 -11.40 7.29 -0.81
CA GLN A 61 -12.25 7.67 -1.94
C GLN A 61 -11.94 6.87 -3.22
N SER A 62 -11.13 5.81 -3.12
CA SER A 62 -10.78 4.99 -4.27
C SER A 62 -11.84 3.93 -4.57
N ALA A 63 -11.84 3.45 -5.81
CA ALA A 63 -12.70 2.34 -6.23
C ALA A 63 -12.42 1.06 -5.43
N GLU A 64 -11.17 0.84 -5.01
CA GLU A 64 -10.80 -0.31 -4.17
C GLU A 64 -11.47 -0.25 -2.80
N ASN A 65 -11.44 0.93 -2.14
CA ASN A 65 -12.11 1.10 -0.85
C ASN A 65 -13.63 0.96 -0.99
N GLU A 66 -14.22 1.52 -2.04
CA GLU A 66 -15.64 1.36 -2.32
C GLU A 66 -16.02 -0.11 -2.54
N THR A 67 -15.22 -0.85 -3.29
CA THR A 67 -15.41 -2.29 -3.52
C THR A 67 -15.27 -3.09 -2.22
N LEU A 68 -14.24 -2.81 -1.42
CA LEU A 68 -14.06 -3.45 -0.12
C LEU A 68 -15.29 -3.25 0.77
N MET A 69 -15.74 -2.01 0.92
CA MET A 69 -16.80 -1.65 1.88
C MET A 69 -18.20 -2.07 1.42
N ASN A 70 -18.48 -2.01 0.10
CA ASN A 70 -19.84 -2.20 -0.42
C ASN A 70 -20.06 -3.57 -1.06
N VAL A 71 -18.99 -4.31 -1.39
CA VAL A 71 -19.10 -5.62 -2.05
C VAL A 71 -18.46 -6.72 -1.20
N LEU A 72 -17.17 -6.60 -0.86
CA LEU A 72 -16.43 -7.69 -0.25
C LEU A 72 -16.83 -7.94 1.20
N ILE A 73 -16.83 -6.91 2.05
CA ILE A 73 -17.20 -7.06 3.47
C ILE A 73 -18.65 -7.54 3.62
N PRO A 74 -19.66 -6.97 2.96
CA PRO A 74 -21.02 -7.47 3.05
C PRO A 74 -21.15 -8.95 2.62
N ARG A 75 -20.44 -9.35 1.55
CA ARG A 75 -20.41 -10.72 1.08
C ARG A 75 -19.78 -11.69 2.07
N PHE A 76 -18.63 -11.29 2.64
CA PHE A 76 -17.96 -12.08 3.68
C PHE A 76 -18.84 -12.27 4.90
N GLU A 77 -19.49 -11.21 5.37
CA GLU A 77 -20.38 -11.26 6.54
C GLU A 77 -21.64 -12.10 6.30
N GLU A 78 -22.17 -12.11 5.06
CA GLU A 78 -23.26 -12.97 4.65
C GLU A 78 -22.86 -14.46 4.69
N GLU A 79 -21.67 -14.78 4.21
CA GLU A 79 -21.11 -16.14 4.19
C GLU A 79 -20.64 -16.62 5.56
N ASN A 80 -20.34 -15.71 6.48
CA ASN A 80 -19.84 -16.00 7.82
C ASN A 80 -20.70 -15.35 8.91
N PRO A 81 -21.95 -15.82 9.12
CA PRO A 81 -22.83 -15.28 10.15
C PRO A 81 -22.15 -15.38 11.52
N GLY A 82 -22.05 -14.27 12.23
CA GLY A 82 -21.37 -14.20 13.53
C GLY A 82 -19.96 -13.61 13.47
N ILE A 83 -19.46 -13.24 12.28
CA ILE A 83 -18.23 -12.44 12.14
C ILE A 83 -18.58 -11.08 11.53
N LYS A 84 -18.02 -10.00 12.11
CA LYS A 84 -18.11 -8.63 11.60
C LYS A 84 -16.73 -8.11 11.28
N VAL A 85 -16.62 -7.25 10.27
CA VAL A 85 -15.37 -6.63 9.87
C VAL A 85 -15.45 -5.11 10.09
N ASN A 86 -14.58 -4.60 10.95
CA ASN A 86 -14.35 -3.17 11.13
C ASN A 86 -13.12 -2.77 10.30
N ALA A 87 -13.34 -2.38 9.06
CA ALA A 87 -12.25 -1.94 8.17
C ALA A 87 -11.94 -0.46 8.38
N VAL A 88 -10.65 -0.14 8.50
CA VAL A 88 -10.16 1.23 8.71
C VAL A 88 -9.13 1.57 7.64
N SER A 89 -9.46 2.56 6.81
CA SER A 89 -8.54 3.10 5.81
C SER A 89 -7.55 4.08 6.46
N HIS A 90 -6.29 3.96 6.07
CA HIS A 90 -5.21 4.87 6.39
C HIS A 90 -4.47 5.25 5.11
N GLU A 91 -3.82 6.41 5.09
CA GLU A 91 -2.84 6.69 4.05
C GLU A 91 -1.64 5.73 4.19
N TRP A 92 -1.01 5.38 3.06
CA TRP A 92 0.05 4.35 3.03
C TRP A 92 1.16 4.63 4.07
N ALA A 93 1.72 5.83 4.09
CA ALA A 93 2.77 6.19 5.05
C ALA A 93 2.29 6.17 6.51
N ASP A 94 1.05 6.63 6.74
CA ASP A 94 0.45 6.66 8.08
C ASP A 94 0.17 5.26 8.63
N LEU A 95 -0.17 4.28 7.77
CA LEU A 95 -0.48 2.92 8.22
C LEU A 95 0.75 2.26 8.85
N HIS A 96 1.92 2.38 8.22
CA HIS A 96 3.16 1.85 8.75
C HIS A 96 3.44 2.40 10.16
N ASP A 97 3.44 3.71 10.32
CA ASP A 97 3.70 4.37 11.60
C ASP A 97 2.68 4.00 12.68
N LYS A 98 1.39 3.88 12.30
CA LYS A 98 0.34 3.45 13.23
C LYS A 98 0.52 2.03 13.72
N ILE A 99 0.97 1.11 12.86
CA ILE A 99 1.29 -0.26 13.27
C ILE A 99 2.44 -0.24 14.28
N LEU A 100 3.51 0.52 14.02
CA LEU A 100 4.65 0.66 14.96
C LEU A 100 4.23 1.19 16.33
N ILE A 101 3.39 2.23 16.35
CA ILE A 101 2.86 2.83 17.59
C ILE A 101 1.93 1.84 18.30
N SER A 102 1.05 1.15 17.57
CA SER A 102 0.09 0.20 18.12
C SER A 102 0.75 -1.06 18.67
N ALA A 103 1.88 -1.48 18.10
CA ALA A 103 2.70 -2.54 18.64
C ALA A 103 3.21 -2.21 20.05
N GLN A 104 3.63 -0.97 20.29
CA GLN A 104 4.12 -0.52 21.60
C GLN A 104 3.00 -0.42 22.64
N SER A 105 1.77 -0.12 22.22
CA SER A 105 0.60 0.04 23.09
C SER A 105 -0.29 -1.20 23.19
N ASN A 106 0.07 -2.29 22.51
CA ASN A 106 -0.69 -3.53 22.42
C ASN A 106 -2.14 -3.32 21.90
N THR A 107 -2.26 -2.48 20.86
CA THR A 107 -3.53 -2.12 20.21
C THR A 107 -3.50 -2.39 18.71
N LEU A 108 -2.73 -3.42 18.29
CA LEU A 108 -2.67 -3.85 16.91
C LEU A 108 -4.04 -4.30 16.39
N PRO A 109 -4.33 -4.16 15.09
CA PRO A 109 -5.52 -4.76 14.49
C PRO A 109 -5.41 -6.29 14.47
N ASP A 110 -6.48 -6.97 14.11
CA ASP A 110 -6.43 -8.42 13.90
C ASP A 110 -5.74 -8.77 12.58
N VAL A 111 -6.03 -8.03 11.53
CA VAL A 111 -5.50 -8.23 10.16
C VAL A 111 -5.12 -6.88 9.56
N ALA A 112 -4.08 -6.86 8.74
CA ALA A 112 -3.79 -5.69 7.91
C ALA A 112 -3.37 -6.08 6.49
N ARG A 113 -3.65 -5.15 5.55
CA ARG A 113 -3.05 -5.10 4.22
C ARG A 113 -1.74 -4.33 4.32
N LEU A 114 -0.64 -5.02 4.09
CA LEU A 114 0.72 -4.51 4.24
C LEU A 114 1.38 -4.35 2.87
N ASP A 115 2.21 -3.34 2.72
CA ASP A 115 3.19 -3.34 1.63
C ASP A 115 4.17 -4.53 1.84
N ILE A 116 4.48 -5.25 0.78
CA ILE A 116 5.40 -6.41 0.82
C ILE A 116 6.74 -6.08 1.47
N ALA A 117 7.19 -4.84 1.39
CA ALA A 117 8.46 -4.40 1.97
C ALA A 117 8.44 -4.24 3.50
N TRP A 118 7.25 -4.23 4.14
CA TRP A 118 7.11 -4.09 5.60
C TRP A 118 7.13 -5.43 6.33
N VAL A 119 6.83 -6.53 5.63
CA VAL A 119 6.74 -7.86 6.25
C VAL A 119 8.01 -8.28 6.98
N PRO A 120 9.24 -8.10 6.43
CA PRO A 120 10.47 -8.43 7.14
C PRO A 120 10.68 -7.63 8.44
N GLU A 121 10.29 -6.36 8.47
CA GLU A 121 10.39 -5.50 9.65
C GLU A 121 9.44 -5.98 10.74
N PHE A 122 8.16 -6.16 10.42
CA PHE A 122 7.15 -6.58 11.39
C PHE A 122 7.37 -8.02 11.87
N GLN A 123 7.92 -8.88 11.01
CA GLN A 123 8.39 -10.21 11.41
C GLN A 123 9.51 -10.11 12.46
N LYS A 124 10.54 -9.29 12.20
CA LYS A 124 11.67 -9.09 13.13
C LYS A 124 11.20 -8.52 14.47
N MET A 125 10.15 -7.70 14.47
CA MET A 125 9.51 -7.19 15.70
C MET A 125 8.72 -8.28 16.45
N GLY A 126 8.46 -9.43 15.82
CA GLY A 126 7.69 -10.53 16.42
C GLY A 126 6.20 -10.21 16.60
N ILE A 127 5.63 -9.32 15.79
CA ILE A 127 4.23 -8.91 15.90
C ILE A 127 3.29 -9.67 14.94
N LEU A 128 3.83 -10.38 13.94
CA LEU A 128 3.06 -11.17 12.98
C LEU A 128 2.96 -12.63 13.40
N THR A 129 1.85 -13.26 13.03
CA THR A 129 1.60 -14.69 13.23
C THR A 129 2.26 -15.50 12.10
N ALA A 130 3.00 -16.57 12.44
CA ALA A 130 3.52 -17.53 11.47
C ALA A 130 2.35 -18.40 10.97
N LEU A 131 1.85 -18.12 9.77
CA LEU A 131 0.61 -18.69 9.25
C LEU A 131 0.73 -20.19 8.94
N ASP A 132 1.88 -20.61 8.41
CA ASP A 132 2.18 -22.02 8.09
C ASP A 132 2.34 -22.91 9.33
N GLU A 133 2.64 -22.33 10.49
CA GLU A 133 2.70 -23.05 11.76
C GLU A 133 1.34 -23.09 12.50
N GLU A 134 0.57 -22.02 12.39
CA GLU A 134 -0.63 -21.80 13.20
C GLU A 134 -1.92 -22.21 12.48
N MET A 135 -1.96 -22.17 11.13
CA MET A 135 -3.14 -22.46 10.32
C MET A 135 -3.03 -23.86 9.69
N ALA A 136 -3.80 -24.81 10.19
CA ALA A 136 -3.69 -26.22 9.81
C ALA A 136 -3.98 -26.50 8.33
N ASP A 137 -4.71 -25.62 7.65
CA ASP A 137 -5.10 -25.72 6.25
C ASP A 137 -4.32 -24.75 5.34
N PHE A 138 -3.24 -24.13 5.84
CA PHE A 138 -2.44 -23.13 5.14
C PHE A 138 -2.03 -23.58 3.73
N ASP A 139 -1.42 -24.76 3.59
CA ASP A 139 -0.95 -25.28 2.30
C ASP A 139 -2.08 -25.45 1.28
N SER A 140 -3.26 -25.87 1.75
CA SER A 140 -4.42 -26.08 0.86
C SER A 140 -5.05 -24.74 0.43
N VAL A 141 -5.05 -23.74 1.30
CA VAL A 141 -5.55 -22.40 1.01
C VAL A 141 -4.64 -21.68 0.03
N THR A 142 -3.33 -21.76 0.21
CA THR A 142 -2.34 -21.05 -0.60
C THR A 142 -1.99 -21.75 -1.91
N ALA A 143 -2.43 -23.00 -2.12
CA ALA A 143 -2.14 -23.79 -3.32
C ALA A 143 -2.56 -23.11 -4.63
N ASP A 144 -3.62 -22.29 -4.61
CA ASP A 144 -4.12 -21.54 -5.77
C ASP A 144 -3.51 -20.14 -5.91
N LEU A 145 -2.62 -19.74 -5.00
CA LEU A 145 -1.88 -18.48 -5.11
C LEU A 145 -0.58 -18.68 -5.90
N LEU A 146 -0.10 -17.62 -6.55
CA LEU A 146 1.18 -17.62 -7.26
C LEU A 146 2.34 -17.75 -6.27
N GLU A 147 3.18 -18.76 -6.44
CA GLU A 147 4.35 -19.01 -5.58
C GLU A 147 5.32 -17.81 -5.56
N SER A 148 5.53 -17.18 -6.71
CA SER A 148 6.37 -15.96 -6.80
C SER A 148 5.82 -14.81 -5.98
N ALA A 149 4.49 -14.62 -5.92
CA ALA A 149 3.87 -13.61 -5.08
C ALA A 149 3.92 -14.00 -3.60
N MET A 150 3.62 -15.27 -3.27
CA MET A 150 3.69 -15.78 -1.91
C MET A 150 5.08 -15.65 -1.27
N SER A 151 6.15 -15.60 -2.09
CA SER A 151 7.52 -15.43 -1.58
C SER A 151 7.74 -14.12 -0.83
N THR A 152 6.89 -13.10 -1.02
CA THR A 152 6.98 -11.81 -0.32
C THR A 152 6.61 -11.92 1.15
N GLY A 153 5.70 -12.83 1.49
CA GLY A 153 5.32 -13.15 2.87
C GLY A 153 6.23 -14.16 3.56
N PHE A 154 7.20 -14.77 2.83
CA PHE A 154 8.10 -15.79 3.38
C PHE A 154 9.37 -15.16 3.94
N VAL A 155 9.50 -15.14 5.25
CA VAL A 155 10.62 -14.50 5.97
C VAL A 155 11.12 -15.45 7.06
N ALA A 156 12.44 -15.55 7.22
CA ALA A 156 13.07 -16.34 8.27
C ALA A 156 12.62 -17.81 8.34
N GLY A 157 12.19 -18.38 7.20
CA GLY A 157 11.81 -19.80 7.09
C GLY A 157 10.33 -20.11 7.25
N HIS A 158 9.47 -19.10 7.48
CA HIS A 158 8.02 -19.22 7.67
C HIS A 158 7.25 -18.18 6.87
N TYR A 159 5.95 -18.43 6.65
CA TYR A 159 5.03 -17.48 6.04
C TYR A 159 4.34 -16.62 7.11
N TYR A 160 4.58 -15.32 7.08
CA TYR A 160 3.96 -14.34 7.98
C TYR A 160 2.85 -13.54 7.33
N ALA A 161 2.69 -13.70 6.02
CA ALA A 161 1.62 -13.08 5.26
C ALA A 161 1.27 -13.92 4.03
N MET A 162 0.08 -13.71 3.47
CA MET A 162 -0.30 -14.24 2.16
C MET A 162 -0.33 -13.09 1.15
N ALA A 163 0.16 -13.34 -0.06
CA ALA A 163 0.04 -12.38 -1.13
C ALA A 163 -1.44 -12.08 -1.41
N LEU A 164 -1.77 -10.79 -1.52
CA LEU A 164 -3.13 -10.30 -1.77
C LEU A 164 -3.28 -9.76 -3.20
N ASN A 165 -2.26 -9.10 -3.71
CA ASN A 165 -2.16 -8.65 -5.10
C ASN A 165 -0.70 -8.38 -5.45
N THR A 166 -0.40 -8.35 -6.75
CA THR A 166 0.90 -7.88 -7.25
C THR A 166 0.73 -6.63 -8.10
N ASN A 167 1.78 -5.87 -8.27
CA ASN A 167 1.78 -4.70 -9.13
C ASN A 167 3.19 -4.31 -9.57
N THR A 168 3.26 -3.41 -10.55
CA THR A 168 4.49 -2.74 -10.99
C THR A 168 4.10 -1.42 -11.66
N LYS A 169 5.08 -0.62 -12.01
CA LYS A 169 4.88 0.65 -12.71
C LYS A 169 5.21 0.53 -14.19
N ILE A 170 4.42 1.20 -15.04
CA ILE A 170 4.70 1.41 -16.46
C ILE A 170 4.60 2.89 -16.79
N LEU A 171 5.10 3.31 -17.94
CA LEU A 171 5.03 4.69 -18.39
C LEU A 171 3.68 4.97 -19.05
N PHE A 172 2.91 5.91 -18.50
CA PHE A 172 1.75 6.52 -19.14
C PHE A 172 2.17 7.80 -19.85
N TYR A 173 1.58 8.09 -20.99
CA TYR A 173 1.86 9.29 -21.76
C TYR A 173 0.61 9.91 -22.40
N ASN A 174 0.56 11.23 -22.46
CA ASN A 174 -0.50 11.97 -23.13
C ASN A 174 -0.26 11.94 -24.65
N GLU A 175 -1.06 11.13 -25.38
CA GLU A 175 -0.89 10.94 -26.84
C GLU A 175 -0.98 12.26 -27.61
N LYS A 176 -1.98 13.08 -27.27
CA LYS A 176 -2.20 14.36 -27.94
C LYS A 176 -1.02 15.32 -27.78
N ALA A 177 -0.45 15.38 -26.57
CA ALA A 177 0.70 16.25 -26.31
C ALA A 177 1.94 15.79 -27.10
N LEU A 178 2.17 14.47 -27.21
CA LEU A 178 3.26 13.91 -28.01
C LEU A 178 3.06 14.22 -29.51
N GLU A 179 1.84 14.02 -30.03
CA GLU A 179 1.49 14.32 -31.42
C GLU A 179 1.70 15.82 -31.74
N GLU A 180 1.18 16.72 -30.90
CA GLU A 180 1.34 18.19 -31.08
C GLU A 180 2.80 18.63 -31.02
N ALA A 181 3.65 17.96 -30.22
CA ALA A 181 5.07 18.23 -30.15
C ALA A 181 5.89 17.55 -31.26
N GLY A 182 5.28 16.61 -32.01
CA GLY A 182 5.99 15.79 -33.01
C GLY A 182 6.98 14.80 -32.35
N VAL A 183 6.70 14.34 -31.16
CA VAL A 183 7.56 13.46 -30.37
C VAL A 183 7.03 12.03 -30.44
N ALA A 184 7.91 11.09 -30.76
CA ALA A 184 7.56 9.66 -30.71
C ALA A 184 7.54 9.13 -29.26
N VAL A 185 6.81 8.05 -29.04
CA VAL A 185 6.87 7.31 -27.75
C VAL A 185 8.30 6.81 -27.55
N PRO A 186 8.96 7.18 -26.43
CA PRO A 186 10.37 6.85 -26.22
C PRO A 186 10.55 5.36 -25.88
N ALA A 187 11.50 4.70 -26.51
CA ALA A 187 11.87 3.30 -26.25
C ALA A 187 13.12 3.19 -25.38
N THR A 188 13.98 4.19 -25.40
CA THR A 188 15.23 4.23 -24.62
C THR A 188 15.23 5.40 -23.66
N MET A 189 16.03 5.32 -22.59
CA MET A 189 16.16 6.40 -21.60
C MET A 189 16.69 7.69 -22.23
N ASP A 190 17.58 7.64 -23.21
CA ASP A 190 18.06 8.79 -23.95
C ASP A 190 16.96 9.47 -24.77
N GLU A 191 16.06 8.69 -25.38
CA GLU A 191 14.87 9.21 -26.07
C GLU A 191 13.89 9.80 -25.09
N PHE A 192 13.72 9.17 -23.93
CA PHE A 192 12.84 9.66 -22.88
C PHE A 192 13.25 11.03 -22.35
N VAL A 193 14.53 11.22 -22.03
CA VAL A 193 15.08 12.53 -21.63
C VAL A 193 14.77 13.60 -22.66
N LYS A 194 14.98 13.31 -23.95
CA LYS A 194 14.69 14.24 -25.05
C LYS A 194 13.19 14.50 -25.19
N ALA A 195 12.36 13.46 -25.04
CA ALA A 195 10.90 13.59 -25.10
C ALA A 195 10.36 14.46 -23.95
N VAL A 196 10.83 14.22 -22.72
CA VAL A 196 10.48 15.02 -21.53
C VAL A 196 10.83 16.49 -21.75
N ALA A 197 12.04 16.78 -22.21
CA ALA A 197 12.46 18.16 -22.50
C ALA A 197 11.60 18.82 -23.61
N ALA A 198 11.29 18.08 -24.68
CA ALA A 198 10.55 18.59 -25.83
C ALA A 198 9.10 18.96 -25.51
N VAL A 199 8.45 18.25 -24.57
CA VAL A 199 7.05 18.49 -24.17
C VAL A 199 6.92 19.41 -22.95
N SER A 200 8.02 19.77 -22.32
CA SER A 200 8.05 20.68 -21.16
C SER A 200 7.96 22.15 -21.60
N GLY A 201 7.42 23.01 -20.74
CA GLY A 201 7.41 24.45 -20.99
C GLY A 201 6.09 25.11 -20.61
N LYS A 202 5.44 25.78 -21.57
CA LYS A 202 4.14 26.42 -21.36
C LYS A 202 3.16 26.05 -22.47
N ASN A 203 1.92 25.75 -22.08
CA ASN A 203 0.83 25.53 -23.03
C ASN A 203 0.33 26.86 -23.64
N GLY A 204 -0.61 26.76 -24.58
CA GLY A 204 -1.22 27.92 -25.25
C GLY A 204 -1.95 28.88 -24.31
N ALA A 205 -2.29 28.49 -23.11
CA ALA A 205 -2.87 29.33 -22.05
C ALA A 205 -1.80 29.97 -21.14
N GLY A 206 -0.51 29.75 -21.39
CA GLY A 206 0.60 30.26 -20.59
C GLY A 206 0.86 29.52 -19.29
N GLN A 207 0.19 28.38 -19.07
CA GLN A 207 0.37 27.54 -17.89
C GLN A 207 1.62 26.66 -18.06
N THR A 208 2.34 26.41 -16.98
CA THR A 208 3.50 25.53 -16.99
C THR A 208 3.06 24.08 -17.28
N VAL A 209 3.79 23.41 -18.14
CA VAL A 209 3.67 21.98 -18.46
C VAL A 209 5.00 21.33 -18.08
N TRP A 210 4.93 20.26 -17.31
CA TRP A 210 6.08 19.44 -16.96
C TRP A 210 6.04 18.14 -17.76
N GLY A 211 7.17 17.78 -18.34
CA GLY A 211 7.28 16.56 -19.13
C GLY A 211 7.08 15.32 -18.28
N LEU A 212 7.66 15.30 -17.08
CA LEU A 212 7.58 14.14 -16.17
C LEU A 212 6.96 14.54 -14.83
N ASN A 213 6.11 13.68 -14.31
CA ASN A 213 5.64 13.72 -12.93
C ASN A 213 6.17 12.54 -12.14
N GLU A 214 6.72 12.84 -10.97
CA GLU A 214 6.93 11.89 -9.88
C GLU A 214 6.30 12.46 -8.60
N PRO A 215 5.35 11.76 -7.95
CA PRO A 215 4.60 12.31 -6.82
C PRO A 215 5.37 12.25 -5.51
N ALA A 216 6.45 11.50 -5.47
CA ALA A 216 7.34 11.34 -4.32
C ALA A 216 8.76 11.02 -4.76
N LEU A 217 9.70 11.04 -3.81
CA LEU A 217 11.13 10.76 -4.05
C LEU A 217 11.61 9.49 -3.30
N ALA A 218 10.68 8.65 -2.88
CA ALA A 218 10.93 7.36 -2.24
C ALA A 218 11.45 6.30 -3.25
N GLY A 219 11.94 5.19 -2.75
CA GLY A 219 12.45 4.10 -3.58
C GLY A 219 11.46 3.61 -4.62
N TRP A 220 10.17 3.51 -4.28
CA TRP A 220 9.12 3.20 -5.24
C TRP A 220 9.14 4.07 -6.51
N ASN A 221 9.54 5.33 -6.38
CA ASN A 221 9.56 6.29 -7.47
C ASN A 221 10.90 6.32 -8.21
N VAL A 222 12.03 6.22 -7.49
CA VAL A 222 13.35 6.48 -8.07
C VAL A 222 14.11 5.23 -8.51
N LEU A 223 13.81 4.07 -7.88
CA LEU A 223 14.51 2.82 -8.18
C LEU A 223 14.37 2.33 -9.63
N PRO A 224 13.21 2.46 -10.30
CA PRO A 224 13.10 2.07 -11.70
C PRO A 224 14.14 2.75 -12.60
N TYR A 225 14.42 4.03 -12.38
CA TYR A 225 15.44 4.76 -13.15
C TYR A 225 16.86 4.30 -12.82
N ILE A 226 17.13 4.05 -11.54
CA ILE A 226 18.44 3.56 -11.06
C ILE A 226 18.71 2.18 -11.65
N TRP A 227 17.78 1.23 -11.48
CA TRP A 227 17.95 -0.14 -11.95
C TRP A 227 18.00 -0.25 -13.47
N SER A 228 17.15 0.48 -14.20
CA SER A 228 17.20 0.49 -15.67
C SER A 228 18.53 1.01 -16.20
N ASN A 229 19.18 1.93 -15.48
CA ASN A 229 20.53 2.39 -15.82
C ASN A 229 21.66 1.45 -15.33
N GLY A 230 21.31 0.32 -14.68
CA GLY A 230 22.25 -0.64 -14.14
C GLY A 230 22.91 -0.27 -12.81
N GLY A 231 22.32 0.71 -12.10
CA GLY A 231 22.65 1.01 -10.73
C GLY A 231 21.96 0.06 -9.74
N GLU A 232 22.41 0.04 -8.49
CA GLU A 232 21.86 -0.78 -7.42
C GLU A 232 21.82 0.01 -6.11
N ILE A 233 21.01 -0.44 -5.14
CA ILE A 233 21.05 0.10 -3.77
C ILE A 233 22.11 -0.62 -2.95
N THR A 234 22.07 -1.95 -2.99
CA THR A 234 22.91 -2.83 -2.18
C THR A 234 23.57 -3.90 -3.06
N ASN A 235 24.51 -4.65 -2.48
CA ASN A 235 24.95 -5.91 -3.06
C ASN A 235 23.81 -6.95 -3.03
N GLU A 236 24.00 -8.07 -3.73
CA GLU A 236 23.02 -9.15 -3.89
C GLU A 236 22.54 -9.72 -2.53
N ASP A 237 23.45 -9.81 -1.54
CA ASP A 237 23.13 -10.34 -0.22
C ASP A 237 22.50 -9.29 0.72
N ASN A 238 22.27 -8.07 0.27
CA ASN A 238 21.76 -6.94 1.06
C ASN A 238 22.57 -6.65 2.34
N THR A 239 23.89 -6.79 2.27
CA THR A 239 24.79 -6.57 3.41
C THR A 239 25.65 -5.32 3.28
N LYS A 240 25.61 -4.65 2.11
CA LYS A 240 26.46 -3.51 1.81
C LYS A 240 25.85 -2.62 0.74
N ALA A 241 25.86 -1.30 0.99
CA ALA A 241 25.41 -0.27 0.05
C ALA A 241 26.58 0.49 -0.60
N SER A 242 27.70 0.65 0.11
CA SER A 242 28.89 1.34 -0.44
C SER A 242 29.44 0.63 -1.68
N GLY A 243 29.54 1.38 -2.77
CA GLY A 243 29.94 0.89 -4.09
C GLY A 243 28.75 0.47 -4.98
N TYR A 244 27.52 0.50 -4.46
CA TYR A 244 26.27 0.17 -5.15
C TYR A 244 25.40 1.43 -5.30
N ILE A 245 24.83 1.95 -4.20
CA ILE A 245 24.01 3.17 -4.26
C ILE A 245 24.80 4.40 -4.72
N ASN A 246 26.09 4.44 -4.51
CA ASN A 246 27.01 5.48 -4.97
C ASN A 246 27.89 5.04 -6.14
N SER A 247 27.48 4.02 -6.91
CA SER A 247 28.15 3.61 -8.16
C SER A 247 28.02 4.69 -9.25
N GLU A 248 28.91 4.68 -10.22
CA GLU A 248 28.83 5.61 -11.37
C GLU A 248 27.47 5.51 -12.10
N LYS A 249 26.88 4.30 -12.21
CA LYS A 249 25.59 4.07 -12.86
C LYS A 249 24.44 4.65 -12.06
N THR A 250 24.43 4.47 -10.73
CA THR A 250 23.44 5.08 -9.86
C THR A 250 23.55 6.60 -9.87
N ILE A 251 24.78 7.14 -9.78
CA ILE A 251 25.04 8.58 -9.86
C ILE A 251 24.51 9.14 -11.18
N ALA A 252 24.73 8.47 -12.31
CA ALA A 252 24.25 8.93 -13.62
C ALA A 252 22.71 8.96 -13.69
N ALA A 253 22.03 7.95 -13.17
CA ALA A 253 20.56 7.90 -13.13
C ALA A 253 19.97 9.02 -12.24
N VAL A 254 20.55 9.22 -11.06
CA VAL A 254 20.10 10.30 -10.15
C VAL A 254 20.44 11.68 -10.71
N GLN A 255 21.58 11.85 -11.40
CA GLN A 255 21.94 13.09 -12.07
C GLN A 255 20.95 13.44 -13.18
N MET A 256 20.49 12.46 -13.96
CA MET A 256 19.44 12.65 -14.96
C MET A 256 18.17 13.24 -14.35
N LEU A 257 17.68 12.67 -13.24
CA LEU A 257 16.50 13.21 -12.54
C LEU A 257 16.77 14.62 -11.98
N ALA A 258 17.96 14.86 -11.42
CA ALA A 258 18.35 16.16 -10.89
C ALA A 258 18.42 17.24 -12.00
N ASP A 259 18.91 16.87 -13.18
CA ASP A 259 18.97 17.79 -14.34
C ASP A 259 17.55 18.12 -14.83
N MET A 260 16.63 17.16 -14.93
CA MET A 260 15.22 17.39 -15.26
C MET A 260 14.52 18.29 -14.21
N ALA A 261 14.76 18.06 -12.93
CA ALA A 261 14.21 18.90 -11.86
C ALA A 261 14.73 20.33 -11.96
N LYS A 262 16.03 20.51 -12.16
CA LYS A 262 16.68 21.80 -12.31
C LYS A 262 16.21 22.57 -13.56
N SER A 263 15.93 21.87 -14.65
CA SER A 263 15.42 22.46 -15.90
C SER A 263 13.91 22.77 -15.82
N GLY A 264 13.21 22.34 -14.74
CA GLY A 264 11.76 22.53 -14.59
C GLY A 264 10.95 21.59 -15.48
N GLU A 265 11.49 20.43 -15.81
CA GLU A 265 10.89 19.39 -16.64
C GLU A 265 10.22 18.30 -15.81
N LEU A 266 10.66 18.13 -14.55
CA LEU A 266 10.15 17.18 -13.55
C LEU A 266 9.47 17.94 -12.41
N SER A 267 8.30 17.48 -11.99
CA SER A 267 7.53 18.05 -10.86
C SER A 267 6.59 17.01 -10.24
N GLY A 268 5.94 17.37 -9.13
CA GLY A 268 4.93 16.56 -8.47
C GLY A 268 5.27 16.16 -7.03
N TYR A 269 6.53 16.28 -6.63
CA TYR A 269 7.05 15.84 -5.34
C TYR A 269 7.09 16.93 -4.26
N ASN A 270 6.70 18.16 -4.60
CA ASN A 270 6.66 19.26 -3.63
C ASN A 270 5.25 19.44 -3.06
N SER A 271 5.19 19.88 -1.80
CA SER A 271 3.92 20.28 -1.20
C SER A 271 3.29 21.44 -2.00
N GLY A 272 2.06 21.24 -2.47
CA GLY A 272 1.33 22.20 -3.27
C GLY A 272 1.48 22.05 -4.78
N ASP A 273 2.23 21.08 -5.25
CA ASP A 273 2.21 20.65 -6.64
C ASP A 273 0.83 20.13 -7.04
N ILE A 274 0.53 20.12 -8.34
CA ILE A 274 -0.76 19.59 -8.81
C ILE A 274 -0.81 18.09 -8.52
N PRO A 275 -1.92 17.56 -7.97
CA PRO A 275 -2.07 16.13 -7.83
C PRO A 275 -1.86 15.39 -9.15
N MET A 276 -1.19 14.24 -9.11
CA MET A 276 -0.77 13.50 -10.30
C MET A 276 -1.91 13.30 -11.31
N THR A 277 -3.04 12.74 -10.85
CA THR A 277 -4.20 12.44 -11.70
C THR A 277 -4.77 13.70 -12.34
N ASP A 278 -4.89 14.80 -11.59
CA ASP A 278 -5.37 16.09 -12.11
C ASP A 278 -4.36 16.73 -13.06
N GLY A 279 -3.09 16.67 -12.75
CA GLY A 279 -2.02 17.21 -13.60
C GLY A 279 -1.97 16.48 -14.93
N PHE A 280 -2.06 15.16 -14.94
CA PHE A 280 -2.07 14.35 -16.15
C PHE A 280 -3.37 14.54 -16.94
N GLY A 281 -4.53 14.42 -16.28
CA GLY A 281 -5.85 14.58 -16.90
C GLY A 281 -6.08 15.97 -17.54
N THR A 282 -5.42 17.01 -17.02
CA THR A 282 -5.48 18.38 -17.55
C THR A 282 -4.31 18.74 -18.50
N GLY A 283 -3.43 17.78 -18.80
CA GLY A 283 -2.28 17.96 -19.69
C GLY A 283 -1.18 18.88 -19.13
N ARG A 284 -1.08 18.95 -17.80
CA ARG A 284 -0.01 19.68 -17.10
C ARG A 284 1.20 18.80 -16.82
N TYR A 285 0.99 17.48 -16.73
CA TYR A 285 1.99 16.44 -16.75
C TYR A 285 1.81 15.59 -18.01
N ILE A 286 2.88 15.25 -18.69
CA ILE A 286 2.80 14.55 -19.98
C ILE A 286 3.17 13.09 -19.85
N PHE A 287 4.13 12.76 -19.00
CA PHE A 287 4.53 11.41 -18.65
C PHE A 287 4.33 11.15 -17.16
N LEU A 288 3.84 9.95 -16.83
CA LEU A 288 3.77 9.40 -15.48
C LEU A 288 4.38 8.00 -15.47
N LEU A 289 5.12 7.66 -14.43
CA LEU A 289 5.49 6.27 -14.15
C LEU A 289 4.62 5.77 -13.00
N GLU A 290 3.61 4.90 -13.28
CA GLU A 290 2.59 4.58 -12.28
C GLU A 290 2.02 3.17 -12.44
N GLY A 291 1.30 2.70 -11.42
CA GLY A 291 0.71 1.37 -11.31
C GLY A 291 -0.64 1.21 -12.01
N PRO A 292 -1.21 -0.01 -12.02
CA PRO A 292 -2.41 -0.32 -12.79
C PRO A 292 -3.70 0.37 -12.28
N TRP A 293 -3.77 0.75 -11.00
CA TRP A 293 -4.87 1.55 -10.43
C TRP A 293 -5.07 2.88 -11.14
N LYS A 294 -4.01 3.45 -11.73
CA LYS A 294 -4.08 4.71 -12.45
C LYS A 294 -5.05 4.66 -13.63
N THR A 295 -5.22 3.51 -14.26
CA THR A 295 -6.19 3.32 -15.33
C THR A 295 -7.64 3.54 -14.84
N ALA A 296 -7.99 2.98 -13.68
CA ALA A 296 -9.31 3.16 -13.08
C ALA A 296 -9.54 4.60 -12.60
N GLU A 297 -8.53 5.22 -11.98
CA GLU A 297 -8.61 6.62 -11.56
C GLU A 297 -8.83 7.58 -12.74
N LEU A 298 -8.08 7.41 -13.84
CA LEU A 298 -8.23 8.23 -15.04
C LEU A 298 -9.59 8.01 -15.69
N ALA A 299 -10.06 6.78 -15.79
CA ALA A 299 -11.38 6.49 -16.34
C ALA A 299 -12.51 7.13 -15.52
N GLY A 300 -12.38 7.22 -14.21
CA GLY A 300 -13.34 7.86 -13.33
C GLY A 300 -13.31 9.39 -13.39
N ALA A 301 -12.11 9.98 -13.32
CA ALA A 301 -11.94 11.43 -13.20
C ALA A 301 -11.86 12.14 -14.55
N TYR A 302 -11.28 11.50 -15.57
CA TYR A 302 -11.02 12.08 -16.90
C TYR A 302 -11.40 11.11 -18.04
N PRO A 303 -12.67 10.70 -18.18
CA PRO A 303 -13.11 9.65 -19.10
C PRO A 303 -12.86 9.97 -20.59
N ASP A 304 -12.73 11.24 -20.94
CA ASP A 304 -12.47 11.70 -22.31
C ASP A 304 -10.96 11.87 -22.62
N MET A 305 -10.08 11.58 -21.65
CA MET A 305 -8.65 11.71 -21.85
C MET A 305 -8.12 10.57 -22.75
N VAL A 306 -7.38 10.94 -23.80
CA VAL A 306 -6.68 9.98 -24.67
C VAL A 306 -5.23 9.90 -24.21
N TYR A 307 -4.83 8.71 -23.78
CA TYR A 307 -3.47 8.41 -23.33
C TYR A 307 -3.05 7.02 -23.78
N GLY A 308 -1.77 6.82 -23.91
CA GLY A 308 -1.15 5.51 -24.12
C GLY A 308 -0.30 5.11 -22.93
N ASN A 309 0.16 3.86 -22.97
CA ASN A 309 1.15 3.35 -22.04
C ASN A 309 2.19 2.48 -22.75
N CYS A 310 3.34 2.36 -22.14
CA CYS A 310 4.42 1.49 -22.60
C CYS A 310 5.30 1.08 -21.42
N GLN A 311 6.22 0.16 -21.65
CA GLN A 311 7.26 -0.15 -20.68
C GLN A 311 8.07 1.09 -20.32
N LEU A 312 8.67 1.13 -19.13
CA LEU A 312 9.66 2.16 -18.82
C LEU A 312 10.74 2.13 -19.89
N PRO A 313 11.13 3.27 -20.50
CA PRO A 313 12.17 3.30 -21.50
C PRO A 313 13.46 2.63 -21.04
N ALA A 314 14.04 1.77 -21.89
CA ALA A 314 15.20 0.96 -21.55
C ALA A 314 16.45 1.82 -21.32
N GLY A 315 17.08 1.64 -20.18
CA GLY A 315 18.43 2.12 -19.88
C GLY A 315 19.49 1.10 -20.30
N GLU A 316 20.71 1.24 -19.78
CA GLU A 316 21.82 0.30 -20.09
C GLU A 316 21.54 -1.14 -19.67
N ALA A 317 20.76 -1.34 -18.59
CA ALA A 317 20.40 -2.66 -18.09
C ALA A 317 19.05 -3.17 -18.63
N GLY A 318 18.37 -2.39 -19.46
CA GLY A 318 17.04 -2.71 -19.98
C GLY A 318 15.93 -1.88 -19.33
N SER A 319 14.69 -2.32 -19.50
CA SER A 319 13.52 -1.78 -18.82
C SER A 319 13.30 -2.56 -17.53
N ILE A 320 13.63 -1.95 -16.40
CA ILE A 320 13.52 -2.59 -15.07
C ILE A 320 12.66 -1.70 -14.18
N SER A 321 11.44 -2.15 -13.94
CA SER A 321 10.53 -1.47 -13.02
C SER A 321 10.63 -2.02 -11.60
N VAL A 322 9.93 -1.39 -10.66
CA VAL A 322 9.83 -1.87 -9.29
C VAL A 322 8.71 -2.90 -9.17
N LEU A 323 9.01 -4.06 -8.56
CA LEU A 323 7.99 -5.00 -8.14
C LEU A 323 7.35 -4.49 -6.85
N GLY A 324 6.06 -4.36 -6.90
CA GLY A 324 5.20 -4.06 -5.78
C GLY A 324 4.18 -5.16 -5.56
N GLY A 325 3.33 -4.90 -4.65
CA GLY A 325 2.25 -5.78 -4.23
C GLY A 325 1.99 -5.57 -2.75
N GLU A 326 0.91 -6.16 -2.34
CA GLU A 326 0.50 -6.14 -0.95
C GLU A 326 0.21 -7.55 -0.48
N ASP A 327 0.55 -7.74 0.76
CA ASP A 327 0.29 -8.94 1.51
C ASP A 327 -0.82 -8.71 2.54
N ILE A 328 -1.60 -9.73 2.85
CA ILE A 328 -2.53 -9.73 3.97
C ILE A 328 -1.90 -10.52 5.12
N ALA A 329 -1.77 -9.89 6.27
CA ALA A 329 -1.10 -10.45 7.44
C ALA A 329 -1.98 -10.45 8.69
N MET A 330 -1.78 -11.46 9.53
CA MET A 330 -2.43 -11.60 10.83
C MET A 330 -1.47 -11.18 11.94
N PHE A 331 -1.94 -10.34 12.86
CA PHE A 331 -1.17 -9.95 14.04
C PHE A 331 -1.34 -10.94 15.20
N ASN A 332 -0.32 -11.03 16.04
CA ASN A 332 -0.40 -11.80 17.27
C ASN A 332 -1.50 -11.24 18.19
N GLY A 333 -2.30 -12.14 18.78
CA GLY A 333 -3.43 -11.75 19.65
C GLY A 333 -4.76 -11.55 18.92
N ALA A 334 -4.80 -11.70 17.59
CA ALA A 334 -6.02 -11.70 16.80
C ALA A 334 -7.02 -12.78 17.22
N ASN A 335 -8.29 -12.59 16.82
CA ASN A 335 -9.27 -13.68 16.78
C ASN A 335 -8.94 -14.61 15.62
N LYS A 336 -7.96 -15.51 15.80
CA LYS A 336 -7.30 -16.30 14.75
C LYS A 336 -8.26 -16.95 13.76
N ASP A 337 -9.29 -17.64 14.26
CA ASP A 337 -10.24 -18.35 13.38
C ASP A 337 -11.05 -17.37 12.50
N ALA A 338 -11.47 -16.24 13.04
CA ALA A 338 -12.22 -15.24 12.30
C ALA A 338 -11.31 -14.47 11.33
N ALA A 339 -10.12 -14.09 11.78
CA ALA A 339 -9.11 -13.42 10.97
C ALA A 339 -8.67 -14.31 9.79
N TRP A 340 -8.41 -15.59 10.04
CA TRP A 340 -8.04 -16.54 9.00
C TRP A 340 -9.11 -16.72 7.93
N LYS A 341 -10.39 -16.84 8.32
CA LYS A 341 -11.50 -16.87 7.36
C LYS A 341 -11.58 -15.62 6.51
N PHE A 342 -11.33 -14.46 7.10
CA PHE A 342 -11.32 -13.21 6.33
C PHE A 342 -10.13 -13.15 5.36
N MET A 343 -8.95 -13.58 5.78
CA MET A 343 -7.78 -13.65 4.89
C MET A 343 -8.02 -14.62 3.72
N GLN A 344 -8.58 -15.81 3.97
CA GLN A 344 -8.98 -16.76 2.93
C GLN A 344 -9.99 -16.16 1.94
N PHE A 345 -10.97 -15.42 2.45
CA PHE A 345 -11.97 -14.76 1.60
C PHE A 345 -11.32 -13.68 0.73
N MET A 346 -10.45 -12.85 1.30
CA MET A 346 -9.79 -11.76 0.57
C MET A 346 -8.85 -12.27 -0.53
N THR A 347 -8.29 -13.46 -0.41
CA THR A 347 -7.45 -14.11 -1.44
C THR A 347 -8.23 -15.11 -2.31
N SER A 348 -9.57 -15.13 -2.19
CA SER A 348 -10.43 -15.99 -3.01
C SER A 348 -10.55 -15.48 -4.45
N PRO A 349 -10.86 -16.34 -5.43
CA PRO A 349 -11.10 -15.92 -6.81
C PRO A 349 -12.13 -14.78 -6.92
N PHE A 350 -13.22 -14.85 -6.15
CA PHE A 350 -14.25 -13.82 -6.14
C PHE A 350 -13.73 -12.46 -5.70
N ALA A 351 -13.04 -12.41 -4.54
CA ALA A 351 -12.56 -11.14 -4.00
C ALA A 351 -11.50 -10.50 -4.92
N GLU A 352 -10.57 -11.29 -5.44
CA GLU A 352 -9.54 -10.81 -6.34
C GLU A 352 -10.09 -10.39 -7.73
N GLU A 353 -11.14 -11.06 -8.25
CA GLU A 353 -11.82 -10.61 -9.46
C GLU A 353 -12.54 -9.28 -9.26
N GLU A 354 -13.19 -9.05 -8.12
CA GLU A 354 -13.82 -7.76 -7.81
C GLU A 354 -12.76 -6.65 -7.70
N MET A 355 -11.63 -6.93 -7.04
CA MET A 355 -10.53 -5.98 -6.93
C MET A 355 -9.81 -5.74 -8.27
N ALA A 356 -9.78 -6.71 -9.16
CA ALA A 356 -9.23 -6.54 -10.51
C ALA A 356 -9.97 -5.47 -11.33
N LYS A 357 -11.28 -5.28 -11.10
CA LYS A 357 -12.07 -4.20 -11.73
C LYS A 357 -11.57 -2.81 -11.31
N CYS A 358 -10.90 -2.71 -10.18
CA CYS A 358 -10.31 -1.48 -9.64
C CYS A 358 -8.83 -1.33 -9.98
N GLY A 359 -8.25 -2.25 -10.77
CA GLY A 359 -6.86 -2.18 -11.19
C GLY A 359 -5.88 -2.98 -10.32
N GLN A 360 -6.37 -3.81 -9.39
CA GLN A 360 -5.49 -4.71 -8.62
C GLN A 360 -5.19 -5.97 -9.45
N ILE A 361 -3.90 -6.31 -9.64
CA ILE A 361 -3.53 -7.52 -10.39
C ILE A 361 -3.62 -8.72 -9.45
N PRO A 362 -4.49 -9.70 -9.75
CA PRO A 362 -4.68 -10.88 -8.92
C PRO A 362 -3.41 -11.72 -8.78
N VAL A 363 -3.30 -12.41 -7.66
CA VAL A 363 -2.30 -13.46 -7.42
C VAL A 363 -2.92 -14.84 -7.33
N ASN A 364 -4.25 -14.93 -7.25
CA ASN A 364 -4.99 -16.18 -7.32
C ASN A 364 -5.04 -16.68 -8.76
N LYS A 365 -4.59 -17.93 -8.99
CA LYS A 365 -4.48 -18.54 -10.33
C LYS A 365 -5.83 -18.67 -11.03
N THR A 366 -6.89 -18.99 -10.27
CA THR A 366 -8.25 -19.08 -10.80
C THR A 366 -8.78 -17.70 -11.21
N ALA A 367 -8.55 -16.66 -10.40
CA ALA A 367 -8.92 -15.29 -10.73
C ALA A 367 -8.21 -14.78 -11.98
N LEU A 368 -6.92 -15.09 -12.16
CA LEU A 368 -6.15 -14.73 -13.35
C LEU A 368 -6.71 -15.32 -14.65
N GLU A 369 -7.40 -16.46 -14.58
CA GLU A 369 -8.03 -17.10 -15.74
C GLU A 369 -9.43 -16.55 -16.03
N SER A 370 -9.98 -15.67 -15.19
CA SER A 370 -11.32 -15.10 -15.39
C SER A 370 -11.39 -14.17 -16.60
N GLU A 371 -12.58 -14.03 -17.18
CA GLU A 371 -12.82 -13.08 -18.27
C GLU A 371 -12.65 -11.63 -17.82
N THR A 372 -12.92 -11.33 -16.55
CA THR A 372 -12.70 -10.00 -15.96
C THR A 372 -11.24 -9.60 -16.08
N VAL A 373 -10.31 -10.47 -15.66
CA VAL A 373 -8.87 -10.20 -15.68
C VAL A 373 -8.32 -10.23 -17.11
N LYS A 374 -8.75 -11.18 -17.94
CA LYS A 374 -8.32 -11.28 -19.35
C LYS A 374 -8.73 -10.05 -20.18
N ASN A 375 -9.85 -9.42 -19.84
CA ASN A 375 -10.33 -8.21 -20.51
C ASN A 375 -9.81 -6.91 -19.85
N ALA A 376 -9.15 -7.01 -18.70
CA ALA A 376 -8.53 -5.86 -18.06
C ALA A 376 -7.26 -5.43 -18.81
N SER A 377 -6.92 -4.14 -18.70
CA SER A 377 -5.74 -3.57 -19.36
C SER A 377 -4.43 -3.92 -18.62
N PHE A 378 -4.28 -5.17 -18.16
CA PHE A 378 -3.11 -5.61 -17.37
C PHE A 378 -1.92 -6.08 -18.22
N ALA A 379 -2.11 -6.39 -19.50
CA ALA A 379 -1.05 -6.96 -20.33
C ALA A 379 0.29 -6.22 -20.29
N PRO A 380 0.35 -4.87 -20.36
CA PRO A 380 1.62 -4.15 -20.24
C PRO A 380 2.27 -4.26 -18.86
N PHE A 381 1.47 -4.34 -17.79
CA PHE A 381 1.97 -4.52 -16.43
C PHE A 381 2.49 -5.94 -16.21
N LEU A 382 1.78 -6.95 -16.69
CA LEU A 382 2.22 -8.35 -16.62
C LEU A 382 3.54 -8.57 -17.39
N GLU A 383 3.74 -7.89 -18.51
CA GLU A 383 5.01 -7.86 -19.20
C GLU A 383 6.11 -7.21 -18.36
N ALA A 384 5.84 -6.03 -17.76
CA ALA A 384 6.78 -5.32 -16.91
C ALA A 384 7.18 -6.10 -15.65
N ILE A 385 6.26 -6.85 -15.06
CA ILE A 385 6.53 -7.70 -13.87
C ILE A 385 7.61 -8.73 -14.18
N THR A 386 7.74 -9.23 -15.42
CA THR A 386 8.73 -10.25 -15.77
C THR A 386 10.18 -9.79 -15.57
N THR A 387 10.43 -8.50 -15.60
CA THR A 387 11.76 -7.88 -15.40
C THR A 387 11.82 -6.96 -14.18
N ALA A 388 10.71 -6.81 -13.47
CA ALA A 388 10.66 -5.95 -12.28
C ALA A 388 11.52 -6.53 -11.15
N LYS A 389 12.11 -5.62 -10.35
CA LYS A 389 12.92 -5.97 -9.18
C LYS A 389 12.19 -5.61 -7.91
N ALA A 390 12.22 -6.52 -6.94
CA ALA A 390 11.77 -6.23 -5.59
C ALA A 390 12.77 -5.30 -4.88
N ARG A 391 12.25 -4.48 -3.98
CA ARG A 391 13.07 -3.72 -3.01
C ARG A 391 13.83 -4.69 -2.11
N PRO A 392 14.99 -4.32 -1.54
CA PRO A 392 15.73 -5.17 -0.62
C PRO A 392 14.86 -5.72 0.52
N ALA A 393 14.76 -7.04 0.64
CA ALA A 393 13.97 -7.71 1.67
C ALA A 393 14.73 -7.74 3.01
N VAL A 394 14.95 -6.58 3.59
CA VAL A 394 15.63 -6.39 4.89
C VAL A 394 14.71 -5.68 5.88
N ALA A 395 14.85 -6.01 7.16
CA ALA A 395 13.99 -5.41 8.20
C ALA A 395 14.22 -3.91 8.40
N SER A 396 15.33 -3.37 7.94
CA SER A 396 15.63 -1.93 7.95
C SER A 396 15.19 -1.20 6.68
N TRP A 397 14.39 -1.84 5.80
CA TRP A 397 14.02 -1.22 4.52
C TRP A 397 13.31 0.12 4.69
N SER A 398 12.36 0.23 5.62
CA SER A 398 11.62 1.48 5.84
C SER A 398 12.54 2.64 6.23
N GLU A 399 13.57 2.37 7.05
CA GLU A 399 14.58 3.36 7.40
C GLU A 399 15.49 3.70 6.21
N ILE A 400 15.88 2.70 5.42
CA ILE A 400 16.67 2.89 4.19
C ILE A 400 15.90 3.74 3.18
N ASP A 401 14.63 3.48 2.97
CA ASP A 401 13.77 4.22 2.03
C ASP A 401 13.57 5.68 2.48
N ASN A 402 13.42 5.89 3.78
CA ASN A 402 13.37 7.25 4.35
C ASN A 402 14.68 8.02 4.12
N GLU A 403 15.84 7.40 4.37
CA GLU A 403 17.15 8.03 4.13
C GLU A 403 17.39 8.29 2.63
N LEU A 404 16.93 7.38 1.76
CA LEU A 404 16.93 7.58 0.32
C LEU A 404 16.06 8.79 -0.07
N THR A 405 14.86 8.89 0.47
CA THR A 405 13.94 10.01 0.25
C THR A 405 14.56 11.34 0.68
N ILE A 406 15.22 11.37 1.84
CA ILE A 406 15.96 12.54 2.34
C ILE A 406 17.08 12.92 1.38
N ALA A 407 17.87 11.95 0.92
CA ALA A 407 18.96 12.19 -0.02
C ALA A 407 18.46 12.71 -1.37
N MET A 408 17.40 12.12 -1.91
CA MET A 408 16.78 12.57 -3.16
C MET A 408 16.18 13.97 -3.02
N THR A 409 15.58 14.29 -1.86
CA THR A 409 15.10 15.65 -1.57
C THR A 409 16.24 16.67 -1.57
N LYS A 410 17.36 16.36 -0.90
CA LYS A 410 18.55 17.22 -0.94
C LYS A 410 19.04 17.46 -2.36
N ILE A 411 19.03 16.42 -3.21
CA ILE A 411 19.52 16.52 -4.58
C ILE A 411 18.53 17.28 -5.48
N LEU A 412 17.27 16.86 -5.53
CA LEU A 412 16.31 17.37 -6.53
C LEU A 412 15.68 18.70 -6.11
N VAL A 413 15.48 18.92 -4.80
CA VAL A 413 14.83 20.14 -4.28
C VAL A 413 15.86 21.18 -3.86
N GLU A 414 16.89 20.78 -3.12
CA GLU A 414 17.88 21.71 -2.56
C GLU A 414 19.10 21.92 -3.48
N GLY A 415 19.26 21.08 -4.52
CA GLY A 415 20.34 21.19 -5.51
C GLY A 415 21.70 20.71 -4.95
N ALA A 416 21.72 19.82 -3.98
CA ALA A 416 22.93 19.24 -3.43
C ALA A 416 23.69 18.42 -4.50
N PRO A 417 25.03 18.34 -4.45
CA PRO A 417 25.81 17.52 -5.37
C PRO A 417 25.44 16.05 -5.27
N VAL A 418 25.14 15.40 -6.39
CA VAL A 418 24.65 14.02 -6.45
C VAL A 418 25.65 13.06 -5.82
N LYS A 419 26.91 13.10 -6.27
CA LYS A 419 27.93 12.15 -5.83
C LYS A 419 28.17 12.20 -4.32
N GLU A 420 28.39 13.39 -3.78
CA GLU A 420 28.68 13.60 -2.36
C GLU A 420 27.48 13.18 -1.49
N THR A 421 26.26 13.43 -1.96
CA THR A 421 25.03 13.04 -1.23
C THR A 421 24.86 11.52 -1.22
N LEU A 422 25.10 10.84 -2.35
CA LEU A 422 25.01 9.39 -2.45
C LEU A 422 26.17 8.70 -1.72
N ASP A 423 27.36 9.29 -1.66
CA ASP A 423 28.47 8.77 -0.84
C ASP A 423 28.10 8.79 0.65
N ALA A 424 27.48 9.86 1.13
CA ALA A 424 26.99 9.94 2.51
C ALA A 424 25.85 8.95 2.78
N LEU A 425 24.90 8.83 1.84
CA LEU A 425 23.80 7.87 1.93
C LEU A 425 24.31 6.44 2.02
N ALA A 426 25.32 6.07 1.21
CA ALA A 426 25.91 4.74 1.23
C ALA A 426 26.44 4.35 2.63
N VAL A 427 27.11 5.26 3.32
CA VAL A 427 27.60 5.04 4.68
C VAL A 427 26.44 4.87 5.67
N THR A 428 25.36 5.66 5.53
CA THR A 428 24.18 5.53 6.37
C THR A 428 23.51 4.17 6.18
N ILE A 429 23.30 3.75 4.93
CA ILE A 429 22.69 2.44 4.63
C ILE A 429 23.57 1.29 5.12
N ASP A 430 24.90 1.36 4.94
CA ASP A 430 25.81 0.33 5.49
C ASP A 430 25.63 0.16 7.00
N GLY A 431 25.38 1.27 7.73
CA GLY A 431 25.07 1.22 9.16
C GLY A 431 23.73 0.60 9.51
N LEU A 432 22.72 0.74 8.64
CA LEU A 432 21.39 0.16 8.82
C LEU A 432 21.35 -1.34 8.47
N LEU A 433 22.31 -1.80 7.64
CA LEU A 433 22.44 -3.21 7.25
C LEU A 433 23.33 -4.02 8.21
N ALA A 434 24.09 -3.37 9.11
CA ALA A 434 24.97 -4.02 10.08
C ALA A 434 24.18 -4.57 11.28
#